data_aedaa920e9ddc32ad7d14143c9ba0185
#
_entry.id   aedaa920e9ddc32ad7d14143c9ba0185
#
_cell.length_a   1.000
_cell.length_b   1.000
_cell.length_c   1.000
_cell.angle_alpha   90.00
_cell.angle_beta   90.00
_cell.angle_gamma   90.00
#
_symmetry.space_group_name_H-M   'P 1'
#
loop_
_entity.id
_entity.type
_entity.pdbx_description
1 polymer ?
#
loop_
_entity_poly.entity_id
_entity_poly.type
_entity_poly.pdbx_seq_one_letter_code
_entity_poly.pdbx_strand_id
1 'polypeptide(L)'
;MFNPKTEIYSKLREIEGVDVSQSSNNIFNKVPAVTYRIEGNEADYYLENEIASQNIRCSIDIFADDSVTASRLLVQVEAKMRELKYRLNNSLDVPSPEGALYHINATFVGIR
;
A
#
# COMPACT_ATOMS: atom_id res chain seq x y z
N MET A 1 -0.65 -14.82 15.02
CA MET A 1 -0.04 -14.11 13.89
C MET A 1 -0.76 -12.78 13.65
N PHE A 2 -0.02 -11.72 13.45
CA PHE A 2 -0.58 -10.41 13.18
C PHE A 2 -1.09 -10.32 11.74
N ASN A 3 -2.29 -9.76 11.54
CA ASN A 3 -2.83 -9.53 10.20
C ASN A 3 -2.69 -8.04 9.83
N PRO A 4 -1.79 -7.70 8.88
CA PRO A 4 -1.53 -6.31 8.54
C PRO A 4 -2.63 -5.63 7.72
N LYS A 5 -3.51 -6.40 7.08
CA LYS A 5 -4.49 -5.84 6.14
C LYS A 5 -5.45 -4.85 6.81
N THR A 6 -5.89 -5.18 8.02
CA THR A 6 -6.85 -4.33 8.74
C THR A 6 -6.26 -2.98 9.10
N GLU A 7 -5.02 -2.95 9.62
CA GLU A 7 -4.39 -1.69 9.99
C GLU A 7 -4.09 -0.82 8.76
N ILE A 8 -3.63 -1.45 7.67
CA ILE A 8 -3.31 -0.74 6.44
C ILE A 8 -4.57 -0.12 5.83
N TYR A 9 -5.63 -0.91 5.73
CA TYR A 9 -6.89 -0.43 5.18
C TYR A 9 -7.44 0.74 5.99
N SER A 10 -7.49 0.58 7.32
CA SER A 10 -8.02 1.63 8.21
C SER A 10 -7.21 2.92 8.10
N LYS A 11 -5.90 2.82 7.96
CA LYS A 11 -5.04 3.99 7.87
C LYS A 11 -5.17 4.69 6.52
N LEU A 12 -5.18 3.93 5.43
CA LEU A 12 -5.31 4.52 4.09
C LEU A 12 -6.67 5.18 3.88
N ARG A 13 -7.71 4.66 4.52
CA ARG A 13 -9.05 5.27 4.43
C ARG A 13 -9.13 6.67 5.05
N GLU A 14 -8.15 7.06 5.83
CA GLU A 14 -8.10 8.43 6.38
C GLU A 14 -7.79 9.47 5.32
N ILE A 15 -7.29 9.05 4.15
CA ILE A 15 -7.01 9.96 3.04
C ILE A 15 -8.34 10.29 2.35
N GLU A 16 -8.73 11.56 2.38
CA GLU A 16 -10.01 11.99 1.83
C GLU A 16 -10.04 11.95 0.31
N GLY A 17 -11.21 11.62 -0.25
CA GLY A 17 -11.44 11.66 -1.68
C GLY A 17 -10.80 10.54 -2.48
N VAL A 18 -10.37 9.47 -1.81
CA VAL A 18 -9.66 8.36 -2.43
C VAL A 18 -10.44 7.06 -2.23
N ASP A 19 -10.57 6.28 -3.29
CA ASP A 19 -11.17 4.95 -3.22
C ASP A 19 -10.08 3.97 -2.80
N VAL A 20 -10.24 3.33 -1.64
CA VAL A 20 -9.25 2.40 -1.09
C VAL A 20 -9.83 0.99 -1.09
N SER A 21 -9.09 0.05 -1.67
CA SER A 21 -9.53 -1.34 -1.71
C SER A 21 -8.34 -2.29 -1.69
N GLN A 22 -8.60 -3.54 -1.30
CA GLN A 22 -7.60 -4.59 -1.40
C GLN A 22 -7.46 -5.00 -2.86
N SER A 23 -6.22 -4.99 -3.36
CA SER A 23 -5.97 -5.33 -4.75
C SER A 23 -6.01 -6.85 -4.95
N SER A 24 -6.88 -7.30 -5.84
CA SER A 24 -6.77 -8.62 -6.43
C SER A 24 -6.55 -8.50 -7.94
N ASN A 25 -7.18 -7.53 -8.59
CA ASN A 25 -7.07 -7.28 -10.01
C ASN A 25 -7.09 -5.77 -10.33
N ASN A 26 -6.67 -4.94 -9.39
CA ASN A 26 -6.71 -3.48 -9.53
C ASN A 26 -8.12 -2.98 -9.87
N ILE A 27 -9.12 -3.56 -9.22
CA ILE A 27 -10.51 -3.15 -9.42
C ILE A 27 -10.86 -2.05 -8.42
N PHE A 28 -11.34 -0.93 -8.94
CA PHE A 28 -11.77 0.20 -8.13
C PHE A 28 -12.93 0.89 -8.84
N ASN A 29 -13.74 1.61 -8.08
CA ASN A 29 -14.97 2.22 -8.61
C ASN A 29 -14.77 3.63 -9.15
N LYS A 30 -13.75 4.34 -8.68
CA LYS A 30 -13.50 5.73 -9.06
C LYS A 30 -12.02 6.05 -8.86
N VAL A 31 -11.56 7.12 -9.50
CA VAL A 31 -10.23 7.65 -9.27
C VAL A 31 -10.33 9.02 -8.61
N PRO A 32 -9.36 9.43 -7.83
CA PRO A 32 -8.12 8.70 -7.51
C PRO A 32 -8.39 7.49 -6.64
N ALA A 33 -7.60 6.45 -6.83
CA ALA A 33 -7.77 5.17 -6.14
C ALA A 33 -6.44 4.65 -5.62
N VAL A 34 -6.51 3.94 -4.51
CA VAL A 34 -5.35 3.28 -3.91
C VAL A 34 -5.75 1.84 -3.63
N THR A 35 -4.95 0.92 -4.15
CA THR A 35 -5.15 -0.51 -3.87
C THR A 35 -3.92 -1.03 -3.14
N TYR A 36 -4.11 -2.01 -2.26
CA TYR A 36 -3.02 -2.56 -1.48
C TYR A 36 -3.08 -4.09 -1.48
N ARG A 37 -1.92 -4.72 -1.37
CA ARG A 37 -1.83 -6.17 -1.19
C ARG A 37 -0.60 -6.49 -0.35
N ILE A 38 -0.65 -7.62 0.33
CA ILE A 38 0.50 -8.11 1.09
C ILE A 38 1.28 -9.04 0.17
N GLU A 39 2.52 -8.69 -0.13
CA GLU A 39 3.39 -9.48 -0.99
C GLU A 39 4.19 -10.50 -0.19
N GLY A 40 4.46 -10.22 1.07
CA GLY A 40 5.18 -11.13 1.93
C GLY A 40 4.81 -10.89 3.37
N ASN A 41 4.65 -11.96 4.12
CA ASN A 41 4.34 -11.92 5.54
C ASN A 41 5.04 -13.11 6.17
N GLU A 42 6.32 -12.94 6.47
CA GLU A 42 7.18 -14.04 6.89
C GLU A 42 7.44 -13.99 8.39
N ALA A 43 7.36 -15.16 9.03
CA ALA A 43 7.74 -15.28 10.43
C ALA A 43 9.25 -15.07 10.54
N ASP A 44 9.63 -14.13 11.39
CA ASP A 44 11.04 -13.79 11.59
C ASP A 44 11.58 -14.40 12.88
N TYR A 45 10.70 -14.58 13.86
CA TYR A 45 11.10 -15.08 15.16
C TYR A 45 9.98 -15.86 15.82
N TYR A 46 10.32 -16.99 16.43
CA TYR A 46 9.36 -17.83 17.15
C TYR A 46 9.69 -17.83 18.64
N LEU A 47 8.67 -17.82 19.48
CA LEU A 47 8.78 -17.97 20.91
C LEU A 47 7.71 -18.98 21.35
N GLU A 48 8.14 -20.08 21.97
CA GLU A 48 7.24 -21.13 22.44
C GLU A 48 6.31 -21.66 21.35
N ASN A 49 6.85 -21.83 20.12
CA ASN A 49 6.13 -22.30 18.94
C ASN A 49 5.09 -21.32 18.40
N GLU A 50 5.09 -20.09 18.88
CA GLU A 50 4.24 -19.04 18.34
C GLU A 50 5.07 -17.98 17.64
N ILE A 51 4.49 -17.34 16.63
CA ILE A 51 5.17 -16.29 15.90
C ILE A 51 5.24 -15.05 16.77
N ALA A 52 6.46 -14.67 17.19
CA ALA A 52 6.71 -13.49 18.02
C ALA A 52 7.06 -12.25 17.21
N SER A 53 7.54 -12.44 15.98
CA SER A 53 7.91 -11.34 15.09
C SER A 53 7.74 -11.77 13.65
N GLN A 54 7.31 -10.86 12.80
CA GLN A 54 7.12 -11.15 11.38
C GLN A 54 7.54 -9.95 10.53
N ASN A 55 8.09 -10.26 9.35
CA ASN A 55 8.46 -9.26 8.36
C ASN A 55 7.32 -9.14 7.35
N ILE A 56 6.85 -7.92 7.13
CA ILE A 56 5.72 -7.67 6.25
C ILE A 56 6.17 -6.80 5.09
N ARG A 57 5.84 -7.23 3.87
CA ARG A 57 6.05 -6.46 2.66
C ARG A 57 4.68 -6.18 2.04
N CYS A 58 4.40 -4.91 1.85
CA CYS A 58 3.13 -4.44 1.31
C CYS A 58 3.37 -3.69 0.02
N SER A 59 2.59 -4.02 -1.01
CA SER A 59 2.61 -3.28 -2.28
C SER A 59 1.35 -2.43 -2.36
N ILE A 60 1.54 -1.16 -2.68
CA ILE A 60 0.44 -0.20 -2.81
C ILE A 60 0.49 0.37 -4.21
N ASP A 61 -0.65 0.33 -4.91
CA ASP A 61 -0.80 0.89 -6.24
C ASP A 61 -1.68 2.13 -6.16
N ILE A 62 -1.22 3.20 -6.80
CA ILE A 62 -1.90 4.49 -6.83
C ILE A 62 -2.32 4.78 -8.26
N PHE A 63 -3.60 5.10 -8.46
CA PHE A 63 -4.16 5.43 -9.78
C PHE A 63 -4.79 6.80 -9.74
N ALA A 64 -4.50 7.63 -10.73
CA ALA A 64 -5.07 8.98 -10.82
C ALA A 64 -5.16 9.43 -12.27
N ASP A 65 -5.95 10.47 -12.52
CA ASP A 65 -6.13 11.02 -13.85
C ASP A 65 -4.93 11.84 -14.34
N ASP A 66 -4.13 12.36 -13.41
CA ASP A 66 -2.97 13.18 -13.75
C ASP A 66 -1.78 12.87 -12.83
N SER A 67 -0.59 13.24 -13.29
CA SER A 67 0.65 12.92 -12.58
C SER A 67 0.80 13.69 -11.27
N VAL A 68 0.28 14.90 -11.19
CA VAL A 68 0.37 15.72 -9.98
C VAL A 68 -0.45 15.10 -8.86
N THR A 69 -1.67 14.67 -9.17
CA THR A 69 -2.53 13.98 -8.20
C THR A 69 -1.90 12.68 -7.73
N ALA A 70 -1.35 11.90 -8.67
CA ALA A 70 -0.69 10.63 -8.33
C ALA A 70 0.51 10.87 -7.38
N SER A 71 1.34 11.87 -7.69
CA SER A 71 2.50 12.19 -6.86
C SER A 71 2.09 12.68 -5.47
N ARG A 72 1.05 13.50 -5.39
CA ARG A 72 0.53 13.98 -4.11
C ARG A 72 0.02 12.83 -3.27
N LEU A 73 -0.67 11.87 -3.89
CA LEU A 73 -1.15 10.69 -3.19
C LEU A 73 -0.02 9.83 -2.66
N LEU A 74 1.06 9.70 -3.43
CA LEU A 74 2.22 8.94 -2.96
C LEU A 74 2.76 9.54 -1.66
N VAL A 75 2.85 10.85 -1.58
CA VAL A 75 3.31 11.53 -0.36
C VAL A 75 2.36 11.25 0.81
N GLN A 76 1.04 11.32 0.57
CA GLN A 76 0.05 11.05 1.60
C GLN A 76 0.07 9.60 2.05
N VAL A 77 0.21 8.66 1.12
CA VAL A 77 0.29 7.23 1.42
C VAL A 77 1.54 6.95 2.24
N GLU A 78 2.68 7.51 1.84
CA GLU A 78 3.94 7.32 2.58
C GLU A 78 3.80 7.83 4.02
N ALA A 79 3.19 8.99 4.21
CA ALA A 79 2.99 9.54 5.55
C ALA A 79 2.12 8.63 6.41
N LYS A 80 1.04 8.08 5.85
CA LYS A 80 0.15 7.18 6.56
C LYS A 80 0.84 5.86 6.91
N MET A 81 1.58 5.30 5.96
CA MET A 81 2.32 4.06 6.21
C MET A 81 3.40 4.25 7.27
N ARG A 82 4.06 5.40 7.26
CA ARG A 82 5.07 5.73 8.27
C ARG A 82 4.46 5.82 9.67
N GLU A 83 3.22 6.32 9.79
CA GLU A 83 2.53 6.33 11.08
C GLU A 83 2.31 4.92 11.62
N LEU A 84 2.19 3.94 10.72
CA LEU A 84 2.07 2.52 11.08
C LEU A 84 3.44 1.85 11.26
N LYS A 85 4.54 2.60 11.13
CA LYS A 85 5.90 2.09 11.23
C LYS A 85 6.33 1.21 10.05
N TYR A 86 5.69 1.41 8.90
CA TYR A 86 6.18 0.85 7.65
C TYR A 86 7.10 1.85 6.97
N ARG A 87 8.15 1.34 6.35
CA ARG A 87 9.15 2.15 5.67
C ARG A 87 8.99 1.97 4.16
N LEU A 88 9.04 3.09 3.42
CA LEU A 88 9.05 3.02 1.97
C LEU A 88 10.35 2.35 1.51
N ASN A 89 10.20 1.26 0.77
CA ASN A 89 11.33 0.52 0.22
C ASN A 89 11.66 0.97 -1.20
N ASN A 90 10.62 1.16 -2.01
CA ASN A 90 10.78 1.52 -3.41
C ASN A 90 9.48 2.11 -3.94
N SER A 91 9.58 3.03 -4.89
CA SER A 91 8.42 3.49 -5.64
C SER A 91 8.83 3.69 -7.09
N LEU A 92 7.91 3.42 -8.01
CA LEU A 92 8.17 3.58 -9.42
C LEU A 92 6.88 3.89 -10.18
N ASP A 93 7.05 4.61 -11.29
CA ASP A 93 5.95 4.83 -12.21
C ASP A 93 5.77 3.59 -13.05
N VAL A 94 4.54 3.11 -13.15
CA VAL A 94 4.21 1.95 -13.97
C VAL A 94 3.71 2.45 -15.31
N PRO A 95 4.37 2.09 -16.42
CA PRO A 95 3.90 2.51 -17.73
C PRO A 95 2.47 2.04 -17.98
N SER A 96 1.66 2.92 -18.56
CA SER A 96 0.28 2.61 -18.93
C SER A 96 0.07 2.89 -20.41
N PRO A 97 -0.92 2.22 -21.05
CA PRO A 97 -1.29 2.55 -22.42
C PRO A 97 -1.73 4.01 -22.51
N GLU A 98 -1.60 4.58 -23.70
CA GLU A 98 -2.06 5.93 -23.97
C GLU A 98 -3.54 6.09 -23.62
N GLY A 99 -3.86 7.19 -22.92
CA GLY A 99 -5.22 7.44 -22.45
C GLY A 99 -5.61 6.72 -21.18
N ALA A 100 -4.73 5.89 -20.63
CA ALA A 100 -4.95 5.21 -19.37
C ALA A 100 -4.56 6.08 -18.19
N LEU A 101 -4.87 5.60 -16.98
CA LEU A 101 -4.58 6.31 -15.75
C LEU A 101 -3.08 6.32 -15.43
N TYR A 102 -2.63 7.36 -14.74
CA TYR A 102 -1.30 7.37 -14.15
C TYR A 102 -1.27 6.36 -13.01
N HIS A 103 -0.22 5.56 -12.98
CA HIS A 103 -0.08 4.46 -12.04
C HIS A 103 1.29 4.52 -11.38
N ILE A 104 1.30 4.55 -10.04
CA ILE A 104 2.52 4.47 -9.25
C ILE A 104 2.43 3.22 -8.38
N ASN A 105 3.50 2.44 -8.35
CA ASN A 105 3.62 1.31 -7.44
C ASN A 105 4.62 1.66 -6.35
N ALA A 106 4.23 1.47 -5.10
CA ALA A 106 5.10 1.71 -3.95
C ALA A 106 5.13 0.48 -3.06
N THR A 107 6.32 0.08 -2.65
CA THR A 107 6.52 -1.07 -1.78
C THR A 107 6.98 -0.60 -0.41
N PHE A 108 6.33 -1.11 0.63
CA PHE A 108 6.63 -0.77 2.02
C PHE A 108 7.01 -2.04 2.79
N VAL A 109 7.90 -1.88 3.76
CA VAL A 109 8.33 -2.98 4.61
C VAL A 109 8.19 -2.58 6.07
N GLY A 110 7.84 -3.54 6.91
CA GLY A 110 7.68 -3.31 8.34
C GLY A 110 7.84 -4.59 9.12
N ILE A 111 7.99 -4.43 10.44
CA ILE A 111 8.15 -5.55 11.38
C ILE A 111 7.00 -5.48 12.38
N ARG A 112 6.41 -6.65 12.70
CA ARG A 112 5.32 -6.76 13.68
C ARG A 112 5.60 -7.87 14.67
#